data_7e07dfb3bd598f2c3dae8f6c85101626
#
_entry.id   7e07dfb3bd598f2c3dae8f6c85101626
#
_cell.length_a   1.000
_cell.length_b   1.000
_cell.length_c   1.000
_cell.angle_alpha   90.00
_cell.angle_beta   90.00
_cell.angle_gamma   90.00
#
_symmetry.space_group_name_H-M   'P 1'
#
loop_
_entity.id
_entity.type
_entity.pdbx_description
1 polymer ?
#
loop_
_entity_poly.entity_id
_entity_poly.type
_entity_poly.pdbx_seq_one_letter_code
_entity_poly.pdbx_strand_id
1 'polypeptide(L)'
;MKKTFILFFLILGALSTIAQDFQGKAYYKSKTTMDFGSWGDKMSAERKKMMRERMRPYLEPMFILTFDREKSIYKEEERLDAPGSGGRSGWGKMMSGNGGPIFKNLKTKKFIQDAEFMGKKFLISDSVNKLNWVLEKEQKMIGNYLCFKATAEIPSKKTISSEWRKLEKSDSLNTENEYSKVSAWYSPQIPISNGPAEFDGLPGLILELNYENTVILCTKIVMNPEKKIQINEPKKGEVVSKDEYDKIVEVKVKEMREMYRGPRSKR
;
A
#
# COMPACT_ATOMS: atom_id res chain seq x y z
N MET A 1 -13.49 47.21 -34.49
CA MET A 1 -12.25 46.68 -33.92
C MET A 1 -12.20 46.74 -32.39
N LYS A 2 -12.50 47.87 -31.72
CA LYS A 2 -12.47 47.94 -30.24
C LYS A 2 -13.47 47.00 -29.53
N LYS A 3 -14.68 46.82 -30.09
CA LYS A 3 -15.72 45.92 -29.49
C LYS A 3 -15.40 44.44 -29.63
N THR A 4 -14.73 44.02 -30.70
CA THR A 4 -14.27 42.64 -30.91
C THR A 4 -13.12 42.27 -29.99
N PHE A 5 -12.22 43.24 -29.65
CA PHE A 5 -11.13 43.05 -28.71
C PHE A 5 -11.63 42.89 -27.27
N ILE A 6 -12.67 43.64 -26.87
CA ILE A 6 -13.28 43.51 -25.53
C ILE A 6 -13.98 42.16 -25.38
N LEU A 7 -14.67 41.67 -26.42
CA LEU A 7 -15.34 40.37 -26.40
C LEU A 7 -14.31 39.20 -26.27
N PHE A 8 -13.19 39.31 -26.98
CA PHE A 8 -12.10 38.33 -26.91
C PHE A 8 -11.44 38.29 -25.52
N PHE A 9 -11.28 39.44 -24.88
CA PHE A 9 -10.72 39.53 -23.51
C PHE A 9 -11.69 38.99 -22.45
N LEU A 10 -13.01 39.18 -22.63
CA LEU A 10 -14.04 38.61 -21.75
C LEU A 10 -14.11 37.08 -21.85
N ILE A 11 -13.92 36.51 -23.04
CA ILE A 11 -13.86 35.05 -23.24
C ILE A 11 -12.60 34.44 -22.62
N LEU A 12 -11.43 35.14 -22.70
CA LEU A 12 -10.18 34.69 -22.07
C LEU A 12 -10.27 34.72 -20.55
N GLY A 13 -10.98 35.69 -19.97
CA GLY A 13 -11.21 35.80 -18.51
C GLY A 13 -12.12 34.69 -17.95
N ALA A 14 -13.05 34.17 -18.73
CA ALA A 14 -13.95 33.09 -18.33
C ALA A 14 -13.26 31.72 -18.25
N LEU A 15 -12.14 31.52 -18.94
CA LEU A 15 -11.37 30.27 -18.92
C LEU A 15 -10.53 30.09 -17.65
N SER A 16 -10.35 31.14 -16.85
CA SER A 16 -9.54 31.10 -15.63
C SER A 16 -10.27 30.52 -14.40
N THR A 17 -11.59 30.31 -14.47
CA THR A 17 -12.40 29.90 -13.31
C THR A 17 -12.54 28.40 -13.12
N ILE A 18 -11.95 27.55 -13.97
CA ILE A 18 -12.04 26.08 -13.88
C ILE A 18 -10.79 25.44 -13.26
N ALA A 19 -9.93 26.23 -12.65
CA ALA A 19 -8.89 25.66 -11.79
C ALA A 19 -9.45 25.27 -10.42
N GLN A 20 -10.58 24.53 -10.40
CA GLN A 20 -11.04 23.89 -9.18
C GLN A 20 -9.89 23.01 -8.66
N ASP A 21 -9.53 23.20 -7.40
CA ASP A 21 -8.53 22.38 -6.71
C ASP A 21 -8.90 20.91 -6.85
N PHE A 22 -8.31 20.22 -7.84
CA PHE A 22 -8.55 18.80 -8.06
C PHE A 22 -7.97 18.04 -6.88
N GLN A 23 -8.82 17.54 -6.01
CA GLN A 23 -8.45 16.78 -4.82
C GLN A 23 -9.52 15.71 -4.52
N GLY A 24 -9.13 14.68 -3.80
CA GLY A 24 -10.08 13.63 -3.48
C GLY A 24 -9.61 12.69 -2.38
N LYS A 25 -10.54 11.80 -2.00
CA LYS A 25 -10.30 10.67 -1.11
C LYS A 25 -10.85 9.42 -1.76
N ALA A 26 -10.00 8.39 -1.88
CA ALA A 26 -10.39 7.06 -2.29
C ALA A 26 -10.22 6.10 -1.09
N TYR A 27 -11.27 5.35 -0.81
CA TYR A 27 -11.34 4.40 0.31
C TYR A 27 -11.13 3.00 -0.24
N TYR A 28 -10.14 2.29 0.28
CA TYR A 28 -9.77 0.97 -0.18
C TYR A 28 -9.97 -0.05 0.92
N LYS A 29 -10.56 -1.19 0.57
CA LYS A 29 -10.57 -2.39 1.39
C LYS A 29 -9.49 -3.33 0.88
N SER A 30 -8.55 -3.69 1.74
CA SER A 30 -7.58 -4.75 1.46
C SER A 30 -8.10 -6.08 1.97
N LYS A 31 -7.79 -7.16 1.26
CA LYS A 31 -8.05 -8.52 1.70
C LYS A 31 -6.87 -9.40 1.34
N THR A 32 -6.18 -9.88 2.37
CA THR A 32 -5.08 -10.84 2.22
C THR A 32 -5.55 -12.23 2.59
N THR A 33 -5.36 -13.19 1.69
CA THR A 33 -5.67 -14.60 1.94
C THR A 33 -4.54 -15.23 2.73
N MET A 34 -4.86 -15.77 3.90
CA MET A 34 -3.89 -16.47 4.73
C MET A 34 -3.69 -17.89 4.23
N ASP A 35 -2.47 -18.20 3.80
CA ASP A 35 -2.02 -19.55 3.54
C ASP A 35 -1.33 -20.09 4.79
N PHE A 36 -1.80 -21.26 5.28
CA PHE A 36 -1.21 -21.92 6.43
C PHE A 36 -0.06 -22.88 6.06
N GLY A 37 0.18 -23.08 4.76
CA GLY A 37 1.20 -24.01 4.27
C GLY A 37 1.06 -25.41 4.86
N SER A 38 2.15 -26.17 4.92
CA SER A 38 2.20 -27.53 5.48
C SER A 38 1.77 -27.63 6.96
N TRP A 39 1.88 -26.54 7.71
CA TRP A 39 1.38 -26.49 9.09
C TRP A 39 -0.15 -26.50 9.14
N GLY A 40 -0.79 -25.91 8.14
CA GLY A 40 -2.24 -25.97 7.99
C GLY A 40 -2.79 -27.35 7.75
N ASP A 41 -2.04 -28.23 7.11
CA ASP A 41 -2.51 -29.60 6.80
C ASP A 41 -2.79 -30.41 8.07
N LYS A 42 -2.12 -30.09 9.16
CA LYS A 42 -2.28 -30.71 10.49
C LYS A 42 -3.36 -30.04 11.36
N MET A 43 -4.04 -28.99 10.85
CA MET A 43 -5.04 -28.24 11.61
C MET A 43 -6.46 -28.64 11.22
N SER A 44 -7.36 -28.76 12.22
CA SER A 44 -8.79 -28.95 11.95
C SER A 44 -9.39 -27.73 11.24
N ALA A 45 -10.50 -27.92 10.53
CA ALA A 45 -11.21 -26.86 9.84
C ALA A 45 -11.67 -25.75 10.80
N GLU A 46 -12.14 -26.14 12.01
CA GLU A 46 -12.57 -25.21 13.06
C GLU A 46 -11.40 -24.34 13.55
N ARG A 47 -10.24 -24.94 13.76
CA ARG A 47 -9.03 -24.21 14.20
C ARG A 47 -8.55 -23.23 13.13
N LYS A 48 -8.58 -23.62 11.84
CA LYS A 48 -8.30 -22.72 10.71
C LYS A 48 -9.28 -21.56 10.69
N LYS A 49 -10.59 -21.83 10.89
CA LYS A 49 -11.64 -20.79 10.93
C LYS A 49 -11.41 -19.81 12.07
N MET A 50 -11.22 -20.29 13.30
CA MET A 50 -10.96 -19.43 14.45
C MET A 50 -9.71 -18.56 14.26
N MET A 51 -8.65 -19.11 13.66
CA MET A 51 -7.43 -18.36 13.39
C MET A 51 -7.66 -17.27 12.35
N ARG A 52 -8.39 -17.56 11.26
CA ARG A 52 -8.76 -16.54 10.27
C ARG A 52 -9.58 -15.41 10.89
N GLU A 53 -10.58 -15.76 11.72
CA GLU A 53 -11.40 -14.75 12.40
C GLU A 53 -10.58 -13.87 13.34
N ARG A 54 -9.68 -14.46 14.12
CA ARG A 54 -8.75 -13.72 14.99
C ARG A 54 -7.82 -12.80 14.21
N MET A 55 -7.36 -13.24 13.03
CA MET A 55 -6.44 -12.49 12.17
C MET A 55 -7.16 -11.51 11.23
N ARG A 56 -8.49 -11.61 11.11
CA ARG A 56 -9.28 -10.79 10.19
C ARG A 56 -9.01 -9.28 10.28
N PRO A 57 -8.86 -8.65 11.47
CA PRO A 57 -8.53 -7.23 11.56
C PRO A 57 -7.22 -6.84 10.87
N TYR A 58 -6.28 -7.78 10.78
CA TYR A 58 -4.98 -7.60 10.13
C TYR A 58 -5.01 -8.00 8.65
N LEU A 59 -5.90 -8.92 8.28
CA LEU A 59 -6.03 -9.42 6.91
C LEU A 59 -6.99 -8.60 6.05
N GLU A 60 -7.91 -7.85 6.67
CA GLU A 60 -8.92 -7.03 5.98
C GLU A 60 -8.89 -5.55 6.47
N PRO A 61 -7.76 -4.87 6.46
CA PRO A 61 -7.69 -3.45 6.83
C PRO A 61 -8.36 -2.56 5.78
N MET A 62 -8.81 -1.38 6.25
CA MET A 62 -9.29 -0.30 5.39
C MET A 62 -8.21 0.77 5.28
N PHE A 63 -8.08 1.35 4.08
CA PHE A 63 -7.13 2.43 3.81
C PHE A 63 -7.81 3.60 3.14
N ILE A 64 -7.24 4.78 3.35
CA ILE A 64 -7.68 6.02 2.70
C ILE A 64 -6.50 6.59 1.93
N LEU A 65 -6.65 6.72 0.61
CA LEU A 65 -5.78 7.52 -0.23
C LEU A 65 -6.37 8.92 -0.33
N THR A 66 -5.71 9.88 0.25
CA THR A 66 -6.03 11.29 0.11
C THR A 66 -5.08 11.88 -0.91
N PHE A 67 -5.58 12.59 -1.92
CA PHE A 67 -4.76 13.06 -3.04
C PHE A 67 -5.17 14.43 -3.55
N ASP A 68 -4.20 15.13 -4.11
CA ASP A 68 -4.37 16.25 -5.03
C ASP A 68 -3.65 15.93 -6.37
N ARG A 69 -3.44 16.92 -7.23
CA ARG A 69 -2.76 16.72 -8.52
C ARG A 69 -1.32 16.26 -8.41
N GLU A 70 -0.63 16.63 -7.34
CA GLU A 70 0.81 16.43 -7.19
C GLU A 70 1.18 15.48 -6.04
N LYS A 71 0.36 15.48 -4.98
CA LYS A 71 0.68 14.82 -3.72
C LYS A 71 -0.41 13.86 -3.30
N SER A 72 -0.01 12.85 -2.56
CA SER A 72 -0.96 11.96 -1.90
C SER A 72 -0.42 11.42 -0.59
N ILE A 73 -1.34 10.99 0.26
CA ILE A 73 -1.04 10.20 1.46
C ILE A 73 -1.99 9.02 1.53
N TYR A 74 -1.43 7.83 1.61
CA TYR A 74 -2.15 6.57 1.79
C TYR A 74 -1.93 6.10 3.22
N LYS A 75 -2.99 5.96 3.98
CA LYS A 75 -2.91 5.53 5.39
C LYS A 75 -4.03 4.57 5.74
N GLU A 76 -3.75 3.69 6.69
CA GLU A 76 -4.79 2.84 7.27
C GLU A 76 -5.83 3.70 8.00
N GLU A 77 -7.10 3.36 7.82
CA GLU A 77 -8.19 4.00 8.55
C GLU A 77 -8.14 3.57 10.01
N GLU A 78 -8.08 4.54 10.91
CA GLU A 78 -8.07 4.28 12.34
C GLU A 78 -9.42 3.68 12.77
N ARG A 79 -9.36 2.50 13.37
CA ARG A 79 -10.52 1.86 14.00
C ARG A 79 -10.39 2.03 15.50
N LEU A 80 -11.50 2.37 16.14
CA LEU A 80 -11.58 2.30 17.59
C LEU A 80 -11.57 0.83 17.99
N ASP A 81 -10.57 0.45 18.76
CA ASP A 81 -10.51 -0.89 19.35
C ASP A 81 -11.63 -1.05 20.38
N ALA A 82 -12.30 -2.20 20.40
CA ALA A 82 -13.28 -2.50 21.43
C ALA A 82 -12.60 -2.51 22.82
N PRO A 83 -13.25 -1.96 23.87
CA PRO A 83 -12.73 -2.04 25.22
C PRO A 83 -12.43 -3.49 25.61
N GLY A 84 -11.16 -3.78 25.97
CA GLY A 84 -10.74 -5.13 26.34
C GLY A 84 -10.08 -5.98 25.24
N SER A 85 -10.12 -5.55 23.98
CA SER A 85 -9.21 -6.10 22.97
C SER A 85 -7.84 -5.47 23.23
N GLY A 86 -6.95 -6.15 23.93
CA GLY A 86 -5.59 -5.66 24.18
C GLY A 86 -5.02 -5.09 22.88
N GLY A 87 -4.82 -3.76 22.87
CA GLY A 87 -4.64 -2.93 21.70
C GLY A 87 -3.80 -3.58 20.62
N ARG A 88 -4.01 -3.22 19.35
CA ARG A 88 -3.31 -3.81 18.20
C ARG A 88 -1.84 -3.95 18.55
N SER A 89 -1.47 -5.14 19.03
CA SER A 89 -0.11 -5.46 19.48
C SER A 89 0.82 -5.05 18.34
N GLY A 90 1.90 -4.32 18.68
CA GLY A 90 2.93 -3.94 17.72
C GLY A 90 3.43 -5.14 16.90
N TRP A 91 3.36 -6.33 17.49
CA TRP A 91 3.63 -7.62 16.84
C TRP A 91 2.65 -7.93 15.67
N GLY A 92 1.34 -7.76 15.84
CA GLY A 92 0.37 -8.02 14.77
C GLY A 92 0.54 -7.04 13.60
N LYS A 93 0.85 -5.76 13.89
CA LYS A 93 1.15 -4.74 12.89
C LYS A 93 2.46 -5.04 12.15
N MET A 94 3.48 -5.52 12.86
CA MET A 94 4.74 -5.97 12.29
C MET A 94 4.57 -7.20 11.38
N MET A 95 3.74 -8.16 11.81
CA MET A 95 3.47 -9.39 11.05
C MET A 95 2.56 -9.18 9.83
N SER A 96 1.69 -8.18 9.84
CA SER A 96 0.81 -7.88 8.70
C SER A 96 1.55 -7.24 7.52
N GLY A 97 2.80 -6.80 7.72
CA GLY A 97 3.56 -6.10 6.68
C GLY A 97 2.98 -4.74 6.29
N ASN A 98 1.91 -4.29 6.98
CA ASN A 98 1.31 -2.99 6.74
C ASN A 98 2.20 -1.94 7.43
N GLY A 99 3.04 -1.28 6.65
CA GLY A 99 3.80 -0.11 7.07
C GLY A 99 2.88 1.03 7.49
N GLY A 100 3.45 2.09 8.05
CA GLY A 100 2.73 3.31 8.36
C GLY A 100 2.29 4.08 7.09
N PRO A 101 1.86 5.34 7.27
CA PRO A 101 1.43 6.19 6.16
C PRO A 101 2.48 6.31 5.05
N ILE A 102 2.02 6.25 3.81
CA ILE A 102 2.84 6.43 2.60
C ILE A 102 2.49 7.78 1.99
N PHE A 103 3.45 8.67 1.94
CA PHE A 103 3.37 9.94 1.22
C PHE A 103 4.05 9.82 -0.14
N LYS A 104 3.41 10.32 -1.18
CA LYS A 104 3.98 10.43 -2.53
C LYS A 104 3.86 11.86 -3.04
N ASN A 105 4.93 12.36 -3.67
CA ASN A 105 4.88 13.56 -4.49
C ASN A 105 5.21 13.15 -5.93
N LEU A 106 4.20 13.13 -6.78
CA LEU A 106 4.30 12.66 -8.16
C LEU A 106 5.13 13.60 -9.03
N LYS A 107 5.12 14.91 -8.71
CA LYS A 107 5.89 15.93 -9.44
C LYS A 107 7.39 15.81 -9.18
N THR A 108 7.78 15.68 -7.92
CA THR A 108 9.19 15.53 -7.51
C THR A 108 9.65 14.07 -7.47
N LYS A 109 8.74 13.11 -7.77
CA LYS A 109 8.97 11.66 -7.69
C LYS A 109 9.49 11.20 -6.33
N LYS A 110 9.02 11.86 -5.27
CA LYS A 110 9.43 11.56 -3.90
C LYS A 110 8.44 10.57 -3.27
N PHE A 111 8.98 9.53 -2.66
CA PHE A 111 8.26 8.54 -1.86
C PHE A 111 8.77 8.61 -0.42
N ILE A 112 7.86 8.67 0.55
CA ILE A 112 8.20 8.56 1.97
C ILE A 112 7.20 7.63 2.64
N GLN A 113 7.71 6.61 3.32
CA GLN A 113 6.89 5.74 4.17
C GLN A 113 7.28 5.93 5.63
N ASP A 114 6.31 6.26 6.47
CA ASP A 114 6.48 6.23 7.92
C ASP A 114 6.48 4.77 8.39
N ALA A 115 7.50 4.35 9.10
CA ALA A 115 7.64 3.00 9.57
C ALA A 115 8.07 2.99 11.04
N GLU A 116 7.56 2.02 11.78
CA GLU A 116 7.99 1.77 13.16
C GLU A 116 8.42 0.32 13.30
N PHE A 117 9.63 0.11 13.77
CA PHE A 117 10.17 -1.21 14.02
C PHE A 117 10.86 -1.25 15.38
N MET A 118 10.43 -2.15 16.27
CA MET A 118 10.93 -2.30 17.63
C MET A 118 10.97 -1.00 18.45
N GLY A 119 9.91 -0.17 18.33
CA GLY A 119 9.80 1.11 19.04
C GLY A 119 10.63 2.25 18.44
N LYS A 120 11.42 1.99 17.41
CA LYS A 120 12.18 3.00 16.69
C LYS A 120 11.40 3.45 15.45
N LYS A 121 11.32 4.76 15.23
CA LYS A 121 10.63 5.35 14.07
C LYS A 121 11.60 5.63 12.94
N PHE A 122 11.21 5.25 11.73
CA PHE A 122 11.96 5.44 10.50
C PHE A 122 11.11 6.20 9.49
N LEU A 123 11.77 6.97 8.65
CA LEU A 123 11.23 7.54 7.42
C LEU A 123 11.96 6.87 6.25
N ILE A 124 11.29 5.91 5.63
CA ILE A 124 11.83 5.27 4.43
C ILE A 124 11.64 6.25 3.29
N SER A 125 12.75 6.89 2.87
CA SER A 125 12.74 7.90 1.82
C SER A 125 13.40 7.35 0.57
N ASP A 126 12.64 7.32 -0.52
CA ASP A 126 13.10 6.79 -1.80
C ASP A 126 12.48 7.56 -2.96
N SER A 127 12.91 7.26 -4.17
CA SER A 127 12.21 7.72 -5.36
C SER A 127 10.97 6.85 -5.61
N VAL A 128 9.94 7.45 -6.20
CA VAL A 128 8.77 6.68 -6.67
C VAL A 128 9.24 5.64 -7.69
N ASN A 129 9.03 4.37 -7.39
CA ASN A 129 9.43 3.28 -8.26
C ASN A 129 8.66 3.33 -9.58
N LYS A 130 9.38 3.38 -10.68
CA LYS A 130 8.77 3.32 -12.00
C LYS A 130 8.46 1.86 -12.36
N LEU A 131 7.20 1.46 -12.22
CA LEU A 131 6.74 0.16 -12.66
C LEU A 131 6.57 0.13 -14.19
N ASN A 132 6.99 -0.95 -14.81
CA ASN A 132 6.81 -1.17 -16.25
C ASN A 132 5.45 -1.82 -16.48
N TRP A 133 4.40 -0.98 -16.54
CA TRP A 133 3.04 -1.44 -16.80
C TRP A 133 2.84 -1.85 -18.26
N VAL A 134 2.30 -3.04 -18.47
CA VAL A 134 1.78 -3.51 -19.75
C VAL A 134 0.28 -3.29 -19.74
N LEU A 135 -0.20 -2.41 -20.63
CA LEU A 135 -1.64 -2.11 -20.76
C LEU A 135 -2.33 -3.24 -21.52
N GLU A 136 -3.43 -3.74 -20.97
CA GLU A 136 -4.23 -4.80 -21.57
C GLU A 136 -5.53 -4.25 -22.16
N LYS A 137 -6.17 -5.05 -23.04
CA LYS A 137 -7.44 -4.65 -23.71
C LYS A 137 -8.67 -4.91 -22.85
N GLU A 138 -8.52 -5.60 -21.74
CA GLU A 138 -9.61 -5.96 -20.86
C GLU A 138 -10.19 -4.73 -20.16
N GLN A 139 -11.51 -4.72 -20.05
CA GLN A 139 -12.27 -3.64 -19.43
C GLN A 139 -13.31 -4.21 -18.47
N LYS A 140 -13.59 -3.50 -17.39
CA LYS A 140 -14.71 -3.79 -16.48
C LYS A 140 -15.20 -2.53 -15.78
N MET A 141 -16.42 -2.59 -15.26
CA MET A 141 -16.96 -1.55 -14.38
C MET A 141 -16.57 -1.84 -12.92
N ILE A 142 -16.07 -0.82 -12.22
CA ILE A 142 -15.90 -0.83 -10.76
C ILE A 142 -16.73 0.33 -10.21
N GLY A 143 -17.86 0.02 -9.59
CA GLY A 143 -18.88 1.03 -9.30
C GLY A 143 -19.35 1.71 -10.61
N ASN A 144 -19.24 3.03 -10.67
CA ASN A 144 -19.65 3.83 -11.84
C ASN A 144 -18.47 4.16 -12.76
N TYR A 145 -17.29 3.56 -12.56
CA TYR A 145 -16.08 3.88 -13.30
C TYR A 145 -15.72 2.77 -14.28
N LEU A 146 -15.53 3.13 -15.55
CA LEU A 146 -14.94 2.22 -16.54
C LEU A 146 -13.45 2.08 -16.25
N CYS A 147 -13.00 0.85 -16.06
CA CYS A 147 -11.63 0.52 -15.73
C CYS A 147 -10.98 -0.33 -16.80
N PHE A 148 -9.69 -0.09 -17.01
CA PHE A 148 -8.83 -0.84 -17.92
C PHE A 148 -7.80 -1.60 -17.11
N LYS A 149 -7.41 -2.77 -17.61
CA LYS A 149 -6.44 -3.63 -16.97
C LYS A 149 -5.02 -3.28 -17.37
N ALA A 150 -4.12 -3.37 -16.42
CA ALA A 150 -2.68 -3.33 -16.65
C ALA A 150 -2.00 -4.37 -15.78
N THR A 151 -0.88 -4.91 -16.25
CA THR A 151 -0.05 -5.87 -15.50
C THR A 151 1.38 -5.39 -15.44
N ALA A 152 2.07 -5.75 -14.35
CA ALA A 152 3.50 -5.51 -14.17
C ALA A 152 4.13 -6.66 -13.38
N GLU A 153 5.44 -6.72 -13.40
CA GLU A 153 6.23 -7.59 -12.54
C GLU A 153 6.93 -6.75 -11.47
N ILE A 154 6.84 -7.20 -10.24
CA ILE A 154 7.52 -6.58 -9.10
C ILE A 154 8.41 -7.60 -8.40
N PRO A 155 9.51 -7.19 -7.79
CA PRO A 155 10.27 -8.08 -6.92
C PRO A 155 9.37 -8.63 -5.83
N SER A 156 9.40 -9.94 -5.60
CA SER A 156 8.63 -10.58 -4.53
C SER A 156 9.01 -9.99 -3.18
N LYS A 157 8.02 -9.53 -2.41
CA LYS A 157 8.30 -8.91 -1.11
C LYS A 157 8.88 -9.92 -0.13
N LYS A 158 10.06 -9.62 0.37
CA LYS A 158 10.61 -10.30 1.54
C LYS A 158 9.83 -9.81 2.77
N THR A 159 8.85 -10.57 3.21
CA THR A 159 8.15 -10.30 4.46
C THR A 159 8.90 -10.93 5.63
N ILE A 160 8.75 -10.35 6.83
CA ILE A 160 9.31 -10.94 8.07
C ILE A 160 8.85 -12.41 8.19
N SER A 161 7.60 -12.72 7.84
CA SER A 161 7.08 -14.08 7.86
C SER A 161 7.70 -15.00 6.81
N SER A 162 8.10 -14.49 5.64
CA SER A 162 8.81 -15.28 4.62
C SER A 162 10.25 -15.55 5.06
N GLU A 163 10.92 -14.58 5.67
CA GLU A 163 12.27 -14.77 6.23
C GLU A 163 12.28 -15.80 7.39
N TRP A 164 11.28 -15.78 8.28
CA TRP A 164 11.12 -16.81 9.30
C TRP A 164 10.94 -18.20 8.69
N ARG A 165 10.14 -18.34 7.62
CA ARG A 165 9.93 -19.62 6.92
C ARG A 165 11.18 -20.13 6.19
N LYS A 166 11.94 -19.26 5.52
CA LYS A 166 13.21 -19.62 4.86
C LYS A 166 14.24 -20.19 5.85
N LEU A 167 14.25 -19.62 7.03
CA LEU A 167 15.17 -20.06 8.08
C LEU A 167 14.75 -21.39 8.74
N GLU A 168 13.50 -21.83 8.61
CA GLU A 168 13.03 -23.16 9.06
C GLU A 168 13.30 -24.28 8.05
N LYS A 169 13.34 -23.96 6.77
CA LYS A 169 13.58 -24.90 5.66
C LYS A 169 15.03 -24.76 5.19
N SER A 170 15.99 -25.31 5.95
CA SER A 170 17.40 -25.26 5.52
C SER A 170 17.77 -26.22 4.37
N ASP A 171 16.81 -26.98 3.80
CA ASP A 171 17.09 -28.07 2.86
C ASP A 171 16.26 -28.12 1.57
N SER A 172 15.49 -27.11 1.23
CA SER A 172 14.88 -27.10 -0.11
C SER A 172 15.20 -25.79 -0.84
N LEU A 173 16.07 -25.90 -1.83
CA LEU A 173 16.30 -24.95 -2.93
C LEU A 173 15.02 -24.82 -3.79
N ASN A 174 13.90 -24.40 -3.18
CA ASN A 174 12.82 -23.86 -3.96
C ASN A 174 13.14 -22.40 -4.19
N THR A 175 13.64 -22.10 -5.36
CA THR A 175 13.70 -20.78 -5.96
C THR A 175 12.28 -20.24 -5.95
N GLU A 176 11.87 -19.57 -4.85
CA GLU A 176 10.69 -18.72 -4.88
C GLU A 176 10.94 -17.72 -6.01
N ASN A 177 9.97 -17.55 -6.90
CA ASN A 177 10.06 -16.61 -7.98
C ASN A 177 10.55 -15.27 -7.43
N GLU A 178 11.64 -14.75 -7.94
CA GLU A 178 12.19 -13.45 -7.53
C GLU A 178 11.22 -12.30 -7.86
N TYR A 179 10.25 -12.57 -8.75
CA TYR A 179 9.24 -11.62 -9.21
C TYR A 179 7.82 -12.16 -9.03
N SER A 180 6.95 -11.29 -8.61
CA SER A 180 5.49 -11.52 -8.50
C SER A 180 4.75 -10.69 -9.54
N LYS A 181 3.74 -11.30 -10.17
CA LYS A 181 2.87 -10.59 -11.11
C LYS A 181 1.86 -9.74 -10.33
N VAL A 182 1.76 -8.48 -10.73
CA VAL A 182 0.75 -7.52 -10.26
C VAL A 182 -0.24 -7.27 -11.37
N SER A 183 -1.52 -7.21 -11.03
CA SER A 183 -2.58 -6.80 -11.95
C SER A 183 -3.36 -5.63 -11.34
N ALA A 184 -3.52 -4.55 -12.08
CA ALA A 184 -4.20 -3.34 -11.67
C ALA A 184 -5.35 -3.01 -12.63
N TRP A 185 -6.45 -2.49 -12.06
CA TRP A 185 -7.55 -1.91 -12.80
C TRP A 185 -7.63 -0.43 -12.49
N TYR A 186 -7.44 0.41 -13.49
CA TYR A 186 -7.39 1.86 -13.35
C TYR A 186 -8.46 2.54 -14.19
N SER A 187 -8.94 3.70 -13.74
CA SER A 187 -9.91 4.51 -14.47
C SER A 187 -9.33 5.85 -14.90
N PRO A 188 -9.28 6.12 -16.23
CA PRO A 188 -8.89 7.43 -16.75
C PRO A 188 -9.89 8.55 -16.43
N GLN A 189 -11.11 8.20 -16.00
CA GLN A 189 -12.13 9.18 -15.59
C GLN A 189 -11.69 9.97 -14.34
N ILE A 190 -10.71 9.44 -13.59
CA ILE A 190 -10.05 10.15 -12.49
C ILE A 190 -8.59 10.34 -12.92
N PRO A 191 -8.24 11.48 -13.55
CA PRO A 191 -6.98 11.67 -14.24
C PRO A 191 -5.82 11.99 -13.28
N ILE A 192 -5.53 11.06 -12.40
CA ILE A 192 -4.38 11.10 -11.50
C ILE A 192 -3.62 9.77 -11.59
N SER A 193 -2.32 9.85 -11.89
CA SER A 193 -1.44 8.69 -11.98
C SER A 193 -1.06 8.17 -10.59
N ASN A 194 -2.03 7.67 -9.83
CA ASN A 194 -1.85 7.25 -8.45
C ASN A 194 -2.67 5.99 -8.12
N GLY A 195 -2.38 5.40 -6.94
CA GLY A 195 -3.07 4.19 -6.48
C GLY A 195 -2.71 3.84 -5.04
N PRO A 196 -3.21 2.70 -4.55
CA PRO A 196 -2.96 2.23 -3.20
C PRO A 196 -1.49 1.86 -3.00
N ALA A 197 -0.99 2.00 -1.78
CA ALA A 197 0.38 1.69 -1.36
C ALA A 197 1.44 2.36 -2.26
N GLU A 198 2.45 1.63 -2.68
CA GLU A 198 3.52 2.11 -3.59
C GLU A 198 3.11 2.14 -5.07
N PHE A 199 1.92 1.67 -5.42
CA PHE A 199 1.51 1.53 -6.83
C PHE A 199 1.00 2.83 -7.42
N ASP A 200 1.55 3.20 -8.57
CA ASP A 200 1.19 4.37 -9.38
C ASP A 200 1.67 4.22 -10.82
N GLY A 201 1.66 5.29 -11.62
CA GLY A 201 2.23 5.30 -12.97
C GLY A 201 1.26 4.95 -14.09
N LEU A 202 0.01 4.56 -13.80
CA LEU A 202 -1.02 4.33 -14.80
C LEU A 202 -1.75 5.65 -15.18
N PRO A 203 -2.32 5.77 -16.39
CA PRO A 203 -3.00 6.99 -16.82
C PRO A 203 -4.41 7.11 -16.21
N GLY A 204 -4.50 7.08 -14.88
CA GLY A 204 -5.72 7.15 -14.10
C GLY A 204 -5.56 6.55 -12.71
N LEU A 205 -6.55 6.77 -11.84
CA LEU A 205 -6.54 6.22 -10.49
C LEU A 205 -6.73 4.70 -10.52
N ILE A 206 -5.86 3.97 -9.81
CA ILE A 206 -5.99 2.52 -9.64
C ILE A 206 -7.12 2.24 -8.66
N LEU A 207 -8.18 1.55 -9.11
CA LEU A 207 -9.36 1.21 -8.32
C LEU A 207 -9.30 -0.22 -7.75
N GLU A 208 -8.60 -1.12 -8.42
CA GLU A 208 -8.37 -2.47 -7.92
C GLU A 208 -6.93 -2.89 -8.20
N LEU A 209 -6.34 -3.57 -7.26
CA LEU A 209 -5.00 -4.09 -7.35
C LEU A 209 -4.97 -5.51 -6.80
N ASN A 210 -4.37 -6.43 -7.57
CA ASN A 210 -4.17 -7.82 -7.17
C ASN A 210 -2.69 -8.14 -7.27
N TYR A 211 -2.09 -8.56 -6.17
CA TYR A 211 -0.70 -9.00 -6.12
C TYR A 211 -0.53 -10.05 -5.03
N GLU A 212 0.23 -11.10 -5.35
CA GLU A 212 0.39 -12.25 -4.45
C GLU A 212 -0.97 -12.76 -3.93
N ASN A 213 -1.15 -12.82 -2.62
CA ASN A 213 -2.38 -13.26 -1.96
C ASN A 213 -3.27 -12.10 -1.51
N THR A 214 -3.03 -10.88 -2.03
CA THR A 214 -3.71 -9.66 -1.60
C THR A 214 -4.49 -9.03 -2.73
N VAL A 215 -5.73 -8.68 -2.43
CA VAL A 215 -6.61 -7.86 -3.27
C VAL A 215 -6.91 -6.57 -2.54
N ILE A 216 -6.71 -5.44 -3.21
CA ILE A 216 -7.07 -4.11 -2.71
C ILE A 216 -8.13 -3.53 -3.64
N LEU A 217 -9.31 -3.24 -3.12
CA LEU A 217 -10.45 -2.74 -3.90
C LEU A 217 -10.90 -1.37 -3.38
N CYS A 218 -11.04 -0.40 -4.29
CA CYS A 218 -11.66 0.89 -4.00
C CYS A 218 -13.17 0.71 -3.82
N THR A 219 -13.67 1.12 -2.65
CA THR A 219 -15.07 0.97 -2.28
C THR A 219 -15.85 2.29 -2.33
N LYS A 220 -15.15 3.43 -2.23
CA LYS A 220 -15.76 4.76 -2.24
C LYS A 220 -14.76 5.79 -2.75
N ILE A 221 -15.25 6.76 -3.51
CA ILE A 221 -14.46 7.92 -3.96
C ILE A 221 -15.25 9.19 -3.64
N VAL A 222 -14.57 10.17 -3.08
CA VAL A 222 -15.10 11.51 -2.82
C VAL A 222 -14.18 12.50 -3.53
N MET A 223 -14.70 13.12 -4.58
CA MET A 223 -13.98 14.16 -5.32
C MET A 223 -14.37 15.54 -4.80
N ASN A 224 -13.39 16.44 -4.78
CA ASN A 224 -13.54 17.85 -4.42
C ASN A 224 -14.40 18.07 -3.16
N PRO A 225 -14.03 17.50 -2.01
CA PRO A 225 -14.77 17.71 -0.76
C PRO A 225 -14.77 19.19 -0.38
N GLU A 226 -15.84 19.65 0.26
CA GLU A 226 -16.03 21.05 0.66
C GLU A 226 -14.86 21.62 1.48
N LYS A 227 -14.31 20.79 2.38
CA LYS A 227 -13.12 21.16 3.15
C LYS A 227 -11.86 20.83 2.37
N LYS A 228 -11.02 21.85 2.15
CA LYS A 228 -9.71 21.66 1.52
C LYS A 228 -8.88 20.63 2.29
N ILE A 229 -8.37 19.66 1.58
CA ILE A 229 -7.54 18.60 2.15
C ILE A 229 -6.11 19.12 2.30
N GLN A 230 -5.51 18.90 3.47
CA GLN A 230 -4.09 19.13 3.68
C GLN A 230 -3.34 17.82 3.61
N ILE A 231 -2.39 17.74 2.69
CA ILE A 231 -1.51 16.58 2.52
C ILE A 231 -0.12 16.97 2.98
N ASN A 232 0.24 16.55 4.19
CA ASN A 232 1.50 16.89 4.83
C ASN A 232 2.49 15.73 4.71
N GLU A 233 3.72 16.08 4.36
CA GLU A 233 4.85 15.15 4.33
C GLU A 233 5.21 14.70 5.76
N PRO A 234 5.38 13.39 6.05
CA PRO A 234 5.89 12.90 7.32
C PRO A 234 7.31 13.41 7.59
N LYS A 235 7.59 13.81 8.86
CA LYS A 235 8.88 14.40 9.23
C LYS A 235 9.54 13.75 10.45
N LYS A 236 8.89 12.76 11.08
CA LYS A 236 9.35 12.18 12.35
C LYS A 236 9.91 10.79 12.14
N GLY A 237 11.19 10.61 12.34
CA GLY A 237 11.89 9.31 12.23
C GLY A 237 13.29 9.47 11.68
N GLU A 238 14.08 8.42 11.78
CA GLU A 238 15.39 8.33 11.14
C GLU A 238 15.21 8.10 9.65
N VAL A 239 15.81 8.94 8.81
CA VAL A 239 15.72 8.84 7.36
C VAL A 239 16.63 7.74 6.88
N VAL A 240 16.07 6.75 6.19
CA VAL A 240 16.78 5.60 5.62
C VAL A 240 16.23 5.29 4.23
N SER A 241 17.05 4.66 3.38
CA SER A 241 16.57 4.07 2.13
C SER A 241 15.78 2.78 2.41
N LYS A 242 15.05 2.30 1.41
CA LYS A 242 14.32 1.01 1.52
C LYS A 242 15.28 -0.15 1.81
N ASP A 243 16.41 -0.20 1.10
CA ASP A 243 17.40 -1.25 1.28
C ASP A 243 18.07 -1.21 2.65
N GLU A 244 18.33 -0.03 3.19
CA GLU A 244 18.88 0.12 4.54
C GLU A 244 17.86 -0.34 5.60
N TYR A 245 16.60 0.04 5.45
CA TYR A 245 15.55 -0.40 6.34
C TYR A 245 15.38 -1.93 6.32
N ASP A 246 15.35 -2.53 5.14
CA ASP A 246 15.22 -3.99 4.98
C ASP A 246 16.40 -4.72 5.63
N LYS A 247 17.64 -4.21 5.51
CA LYS A 247 18.82 -4.75 6.21
C LYS A 247 18.71 -4.63 7.74
N ILE A 248 18.23 -3.48 8.24
CA ILE A 248 18.00 -3.29 9.68
C ILE A 248 17.02 -4.33 10.21
N VAL A 249 15.90 -4.54 9.49
CA VAL A 249 14.89 -5.53 9.86
C VAL A 249 15.47 -6.94 9.85
N GLU A 250 16.21 -7.32 8.80
CA GLU A 250 16.81 -8.63 8.64
C GLU A 250 17.77 -8.95 9.81
N VAL A 251 18.70 -8.03 10.11
CA VAL A 251 19.67 -8.18 11.21
C VAL A 251 18.96 -8.36 12.54
N LYS A 252 17.96 -7.51 12.82
CA LYS A 252 17.25 -7.55 14.10
C LYS A 252 16.38 -8.80 14.27
N VAL A 253 15.76 -9.27 13.20
CA VAL A 253 15.01 -10.54 13.20
C VAL A 253 15.95 -11.72 13.47
N LYS A 254 17.16 -11.72 12.88
CA LYS A 254 18.17 -12.74 13.11
C LYS A 254 18.66 -12.73 14.56
N GLU A 255 19.00 -11.57 15.12
CA GLU A 255 19.39 -11.40 16.52
C GLU A 255 18.32 -11.93 17.48
N MET A 256 17.04 -11.55 17.26
CA MET A 256 15.92 -12.05 18.06
C MET A 256 15.85 -13.58 18.04
N ARG A 257 15.97 -14.17 16.85
CA ARG A 257 15.91 -15.61 16.71
C ARG A 257 17.04 -16.32 17.45
N GLU A 258 18.23 -15.79 17.40
CA GLU A 258 19.39 -16.34 18.15
C GLU A 258 19.14 -16.30 19.65
N MET A 259 18.57 -15.21 20.18
CA MET A 259 18.17 -15.10 21.59
C MET A 259 17.11 -16.13 22.00
N TYR A 260 16.12 -16.40 21.15
CA TYR A 260 15.05 -17.37 21.45
C TYR A 260 15.48 -18.83 21.25
N ARG A 261 16.55 -19.10 20.49
CA ARG A 261 17.05 -20.47 20.31
C ARG A 261 17.74 -21.04 21.56
N GLY A 262 18.13 -20.22 22.53
CA GLY A 262 18.86 -20.66 23.75
C GLY A 262 20.18 -21.40 23.43
N PRO A 263 21.12 -21.51 24.33
CA PRO A 263 22.29 -22.34 24.11
C PRO A 263 21.81 -23.78 23.97
N ARG A 264 21.97 -24.36 22.77
CA ARG A 264 21.78 -25.80 22.55
C ARG A 264 22.74 -26.49 23.51
N SER A 265 22.21 -27.06 24.58
CA SER A 265 22.93 -27.97 25.45
C SER A 265 23.58 -29.03 24.55
N LYS A 266 24.91 -28.99 24.42
CA LYS A 266 25.66 -30.08 23.86
C LYS A 266 25.49 -31.26 24.83
N ARG A 267 24.61 -32.19 24.50
CA ARG A 267 24.62 -33.55 25.04
C ARG A 267 24.97 -34.49 23.90
#